data_62f6387480a54e6a6684e0b562f77157
#
_entry.id   62f6387480a54e6a6684e0b562f77157
#
_cell.length_a   1.000
_cell.length_b   1.000
_cell.length_c   1.000
_cell.angle_alpha   90.00
_cell.angle_beta   90.00
_cell.angle_gamma   90.00
#
_symmetry.space_group_name_H-M   'P 1'
#
loop_
_entity.id
_entity.type
_entity.pdbx_description
1 polymer ?
#
loop_
_entity_poly.entity_id
_entity_poly.type
_entity_poly.pdbx_seq_one_letter_code
_entity_poly.pdbx_strand_id
1 'polypeptide(L)'
;TANRRQRQMCIRDSYIKKRIEKDYKILYTGELGRSAHEMIIDCRDYKEEYGIGVMDIAKRLIDYGFHAPTVSFPVPGTMMIEPTESENLDEIDRFCDALISIKAEIITCTKDDTHNILKNSPHTLETLTSEVWNHNYSRKEAAYPLSYLESNKFWPTVTRIDDAFGDRNLICTCNPIEDYIKS
;
A
#
# COMPACT_ATOMS: atom_id res chain seq x y z
N THR A 1 31.79 8.23 -3.18
CA THR A 1 30.45 8.79 -2.84
C THR A 1 29.31 7.91 -3.28
N ALA A 2 29.22 7.48 -4.56
CA ALA A 2 28.18 6.57 -5.06
C ALA A 2 28.16 5.24 -4.29
N ASN A 3 29.30 4.60 -4.11
CA ASN A 3 29.42 3.34 -3.36
C ASN A 3 28.94 3.43 -1.90
N ARG A 4 29.06 4.60 -1.27
CA ARG A 4 28.59 4.80 0.11
C ARG A 4 27.07 4.86 0.17
N ARG A 5 26.43 5.57 -0.76
CA ARG A 5 24.96 5.65 -0.86
C ARG A 5 24.36 4.28 -1.13
N GLN A 6 24.85 3.58 -2.13
CA GLN A 6 24.41 2.23 -2.47
C GLN A 6 24.55 1.26 -1.29
N ARG A 7 25.65 1.33 -0.53
CA ARG A 7 25.83 0.52 0.68
C ARG A 7 24.78 0.83 1.74
N GLN A 8 24.42 2.11 1.94
CA GLN A 8 23.38 2.48 2.88
C GLN A 8 22.00 1.97 2.45
N MET A 9 21.67 2.02 1.16
CA MET A 9 20.44 1.43 0.64
C MET A 9 20.39 -0.07 0.90
N CYS A 10 21.45 -0.82 0.59
CA CYS A 10 21.52 -2.25 0.86
C CYS A 10 21.39 -2.61 2.37
N ILE A 11 21.88 -1.75 3.26
CA ILE A 11 21.71 -1.95 4.71
C ILE A 11 20.25 -1.77 5.09
N ARG A 12 19.57 -0.74 4.58
CA ARG A 12 18.16 -0.47 4.84
C ARG A 12 17.25 -1.56 4.30
N ASP A 13 17.47 -2.00 3.07
CA ASP A 13 16.76 -3.13 2.48
C ASP A 13 16.89 -4.40 3.32
N SER A 14 18.13 -4.71 3.72
CA SER A 14 18.38 -5.89 4.55
C SER A 14 17.75 -5.78 5.94
N TYR A 15 17.65 -4.56 6.48
CA TYR A 15 16.96 -4.29 7.73
C TYR A 15 15.45 -4.49 7.58
N ILE A 16 14.84 -3.87 6.57
CA ILE A 16 13.40 -4.04 6.27
C ILE A 16 13.10 -5.53 6.08
N LYS A 17 13.86 -6.21 5.22
CA LYS A 17 13.72 -7.65 5.01
C LYS A 17 13.69 -8.41 6.34
N LYS A 18 14.66 -8.15 7.22
CA LYS A 18 14.75 -8.84 8.53
C LYS A 18 13.54 -8.61 9.41
N ARG A 19 12.94 -7.42 9.33
CA ARG A 19 11.74 -7.04 10.07
C ARG A 19 10.50 -7.78 9.58
N ILE A 20 10.36 -7.96 8.24
CA ILE A 20 9.12 -8.43 7.61
C ILE A 20 9.21 -9.87 7.04
N GLU A 21 10.38 -10.52 7.04
CA GLU A 21 10.60 -11.83 6.39
C GLU A 21 9.73 -12.99 6.96
N LYS A 22 9.14 -12.81 8.14
CA LYS A 22 8.20 -13.76 8.72
C LYS A 22 6.78 -13.62 8.17
N ASP A 23 6.45 -12.44 7.69
CA ASP A 23 5.11 -12.07 7.22
C ASP A 23 5.04 -12.01 5.71
N TYR A 24 6.14 -11.66 5.05
CA TYR A 24 6.21 -11.48 3.61
C TYR A 24 7.36 -12.25 2.99
N LYS A 25 7.08 -12.92 1.88
CA LYS A 25 8.08 -13.62 1.08
C LYS A 25 8.88 -12.62 0.24
N ILE A 26 10.20 -12.65 0.37
CA ILE A 26 11.11 -11.85 -0.45
C ILE A 26 11.65 -12.73 -1.58
N LEU A 27 11.44 -12.29 -2.85
CA LEU A 27 11.78 -13.12 -4.01
C LEU A 27 13.27 -13.25 -4.25
N TYR A 28 13.99 -12.13 -4.23
CA TYR A 28 15.39 -12.11 -4.62
C TYR A 28 16.27 -11.70 -3.46
N THR A 29 17.22 -12.56 -3.13
CA THR A 29 18.27 -12.29 -2.13
C THR A 29 19.61 -12.74 -2.66
N GLY A 30 20.67 -12.06 -2.25
CA GLY A 30 22.04 -12.49 -2.52
C GLY A 30 22.43 -13.75 -1.71
N GLU A 31 23.63 -14.28 -1.96
CA GLU A 31 24.16 -15.50 -1.33
C GLU A 31 24.12 -15.48 0.21
N LEU A 32 24.28 -14.31 0.83
CA LEU A 32 24.19 -14.12 2.28
C LEU A 32 22.76 -13.83 2.78
N GLY A 33 21.74 -14.04 1.95
CA GLY A 33 20.35 -13.73 2.26
C GLY A 33 20.04 -12.24 2.41
N ARG A 34 20.91 -11.34 1.93
CA ARG A 34 20.73 -9.89 1.97
C ARG A 34 20.01 -9.42 0.72
N SER A 35 19.20 -8.37 0.87
CA SER A 35 18.65 -7.63 -0.25
C SER A 35 19.67 -6.61 -0.80
N ALA A 36 19.53 -6.28 -2.08
CA ALA A 36 20.30 -5.23 -2.74
C ALA A 36 19.64 -3.85 -2.52
N HIS A 37 19.71 -2.95 -3.50
CA HIS A 37 19.09 -1.62 -3.44
C HIS A 37 17.59 -1.62 -3.75
N GLU A 38 17.05 -2.76 -4.15
CA GLU A 38 15.62 -2.99 -4.42
C GLU A 38 15.22 -4.32 -3.81
N MET A 39 14.09 -4.33 -3.14
CA MET A 39 13.55 -5.53 -2.50
C MET A 39 12.19 -5.86 -3.11
N ILE A 40 12.04 -7.08 -3.63
CA ILE A 40 10.80 -7.55 -4.24
C ILE A 40 10.03 -8.43 -3.26
N ILE A 41 8.88 -7.93 -2.83
CA ILE A 41 7.95 -8.66 -1.96
C ILE A 41 6.93 -9.41 -2.82
N ASP A 42 6.80 -10.70 -2.61
CA ASP A 42 5.83 -11.55 -3.29
C ASP A 42 4.49 -11.54 -2.55
N CYS A 43 3.45 -11.02 -3.20
CA CYS A 43 2.10 -10.94 -2.63
C CYS A 43 1.11 -11.93 -3.29
N ARG A 44 1.58 -12.83 -4.17
CA ARG A 44 0.71 -13.73 -4.95
C ARG A 44 -0.03 -14.72 -4.07
N ASP A 45 0.62 -15.26 -3.05
CA ASP A 45 0.03 -16.22 -2.13
C ASP A 45 -1.19 -15.60 -1.40
N TYR A 46 -1.15 -14.30 -1.06
CA TYR A 46 -2.29 -13.60 -0.44
C TYR A 46 -3.50 -13.49 -1.36
N LYS A 47 -3.26 -13.33 -2.66
CA LYS A 47 -4.35 -13.31 -3.64
C LYS A 47 -5.00 -14.67 -3.77
N GLU A 48 -4.21 -15.74 -3.75
CA GLU A 48 -4.70 -17.11 -3.86
C GLU A 48 -5.44 -17.55 -2.59
N GLU A 49 -4.95 -17.20 -1.42
CA GLU A 49 -5.48 -17.66 -0.14
C GLU A 49 -6.61 -16.77 0.39
N TYR A 50 -6.44 -15.44 0.34
CA TYR A 50 -7.36 -14.47 0.96
C TYR A 50 -8.08 -13.56 -0.05
N GLY A 51 -7.81 -13.70 -1.34
CA GLY A 51 -8.37 -12.82 -2.36
C GLY A 51 -7.76 -11.41 -2.39
N ILE A 52 -6.71 -11.15 -1.59
CA ILE A 52 -6.07 -9.83 -1.45
C ILE A 52 -4.87 -9.72 -2.39
N GLY A 53 -5.01 -8.89 -3.42
CA GLY A 53 -3.94 -8.64 -4.37
C GLY A 53 -2.96 -7.56 -3.91
N VAL A 54 -1.82 -7.47 -4.61
CA VAL A 54 -0.79 -6.47 -4.32
C VAL A 54 -1.31 -5.04 -4.37
N MET A 55 -2.26 -4.75 -5.26
CA MET A 55 -2.90 -3.43 -5.37
C MET A 55 -3.70 -3.09 -4.11
N ASP A 56 -4.36 -4.07 -3.49
CA ASP A 56 -5.11 -3.85 -2.25
C ASP A 56 -4.17 -3.46 -1.10
N ILE A 57 -3.01 -4.13 -1.01
CA ILE A 57 -1.95 -3.83 -0.03
C ILE A 57 -1.38 -2.42 -0.28
N ALA A 58 -1.07 -2.09 -1.53
CA ALA A 58 -0.54 -0.79 -1.92
C ALA A 58 -1.52 0.36 -1.60
N LYS A 59 -2.81 0.17 -1.87
CA LYS A 59 -3.86 1.15 -1.54
C LYS A 59 -4.05 1.28 -0.02
N ARG A 60 -3.94 0.17 0.73
CA ARG A 60 -4.01 0.21 2.19
C ARG A 60 -2.83 0.94 2.82
N LEU A 61 -1.61 0.82 2.27
CA LEU A 61 -0.43 1.58 2.70
C LEU A 61 -0.66 3.10 2.67
N ILE A 62 -1.50 3.61 1.74
CA ILE A 62 -1.85 5.04 1.70
C ILE A 62 -2.60 5.45 2.97
N ASP A 63 -3.47 4.60 3.51
CA ASP A 63 -4.15 4.85 4.79
C ASP A 63 -3.17 4.90 5.98
N TYR A 64 -2.05 4.18 5.88
CA TYR A 64 -0.95 4.22 6.85
C TYR A 64 0.00 5.41 6.65
N GLY A 65 -0.27 6.28 5.66
CA GLY A 65 0.50 7.50 5.40
C GLY A 65 1.74 7.27 4.53
N PHE A 66 1.79 6.17 3.77
CA PHE A 66 2.88 5.88 2.84
C PHE A 66 2.41 6.02 1.40
N HIS A 67 3.26 6.59 0.55
CA HIS A 67 3.08 6.50 -0.88
C HIS A 67 3.20 5.03 -1.31
N ALA A 68 2.26 4.57 -2.14
CA ALA A 68 2.27 3.19 -2.59
C ALA A 68 3.55 2.87 -3.38
N PRO A 69 4.26 1.78 -3.04
CA PRO A 69 5.42 1.33 -3.80
C PRO A 69 5.03 0.90 -5.22
N THR A 70 6.03 0.74 -6.10
CA THR A 70 5.82 0.16 -7.42
C THR A 70 5.27 -1.25 -7.31
N VAL A 71 4.16 -1.52 -7.98
CA VAL A 71 3.47 -2.81 -7.95
C VAL A 71 3.55 -3.55 -9.28
N SER A 72 3.52 -4.88 -9.23
CA SER A 72 3.52 -5.77 -10.39
C SER A 72 4.72 -5.57 -11.33
N PHE A 73 5.84 -5.14 -10.80
CA PHE A 73 7.12 -4.99 -11.49
C PHE A 73 8.27 -5.44 -10.55
N PRO A 74 9.29 -6.14 -11.05
CA PRO A 74 9.41 -6.74 -12.40
C PRO A 74 8.56 -7.99 -12.61
N VAL A 75 7.91 -8.49 -11.56
CA VAL A 75 7.08 -9.70 -11.58
C VAL A 75 5.62 -9.33 -11.26
N PRO A 76 4.63 -9.79 -12.03
CA PRO A 76 3.22 -9.58 -11.70
C PRO A 76 2.86 -10.06 -10.28
N GLY A 77 2.08 -9.26 -9.55
CA GLY A 77 1.64 -9.59 -8.19
C GLY A 77 2.70 -9.37 -7.10
N THR A 78 3.76 -8.63 -7.40
CA THR A 78 4.80 -8.25 -6.45
C THR A 78 4.80 -6.76 -6.15
N MET A 79 5.48 -6.36 -5.09
CA MET A 79 5.70 -4.98 -4.69
C MET A 79 7.20 -4.72 -4.55
N MET A 80 7.70 -3.65 -5.15
CA MET A 80 9.11 -3.28 -5.12
C MET A 80 9.33 -2.15 -4.12
N ILE A 81 10.23 -2.37 -3.18
CA ILE A 81 10.60 -1.43 -2.13
C ILE A 81 12.02 -0.92 -2.40
N GLU A 82 12.16 0.41 -2.42
CA GLU A 82 13.42 1.11 -2.64
C GLU A 82 13.63 2.15 -1.53
N PRO A 83 14.15 1.76 -0.35
CA PRO A 83 14.43 2.72 0.69
C PRO A 83 15.63 3.58 0.30
N THR A 84 15.42 4.89 0.27
CA THR A 84 16.51 5.83 -0.07
C THR A 84 17.52 5.99 1.07
N GLU A 85 18.70 6.54 0.76
CA GLU A 85 19.72 6.84 1.76
C GLU A 85 19.32 7.96 2.73
N SER A 86 18.28 8.72 2.41
CA SER A 86 17.78 9.85 3.23
C SER A 86 16.75 9.43 4.28
N GLU A 87 16.15 8.24 4.15
CA GLU A 87 15.19 7.77 5.14
C GLU A 87 15.85 7.54 6.50
N ASN A 88 15.23 8.01 7.57
CA ASN A 88 15.68 7.72 8.93
C ASN A 88 15.17 6.37 9.43
N LEU A 89 15.70 5.88 10.54
CA LEU A 89 15.34 4.58 11.08
C LEU A 89 13.87 4.54 11.53
N ASP A 90 13.39 5.62 12.15
CA ASP A 90 12.01 5.68 12.66
C ASP A 90 10.99 5.58 11.52
N GLU A 91 11.29 6.17 10.35
CA GLU A 91 10.43 6.06 9.17
C GLU A 91 10.44 4.64 8.58
N ILE A 92 11.60 3.99 8.56
CA ILE A 92 11.74 2.61 8.13
C ILE A 92 10.98 1.67 9.08
N ASP A 93 11.08 1.89 10.39
CA ASP A 93 10.36 1.12 11.39
C ASP A 93 8.85 1.30 11.25
N ARG A 94 8.40 2.53 11.06
CA ARG A 94 7.01 2.88 10.80
C ARG A 94 6.45 2.15 9.56
N PHE A 95 7.26 2.07 8.50
CA PHE A 95 6.90 1.34 7.28
C PHE A 95 6.79 -0.17 7.52
N CYS A 96 7.75 -0.76 8.25
CA CYS A 96 7.70 -2.16 8.61
C CYS A 96 6.46 -2.48 9.48
N ASP A 97 6.17 -1.64 10.47
CA ASP A 97 5.00 -1.80 11.33
C ASP A 97 3.68 -1.69 10.55
N ALA A 98 3.61 -0.80 9.55
CA ALA A 98 2.48 -0.71 8.65
C ALA A 98 2.29 -2.01 7.85
N LEU A 99 3.34 -2.57 7.26
CA LEU A 99 3.27 -3.84 6.54
C LEU A 99 2.84 -5.00 7.45
N ILE A 100 3.42 -5.11 8.65
CA ILE A 100 3.06 -6.15 9.62
C ILE A 100 1.58 -6.01 10.03
N SER A 101 1.11 -4.79 10.27
CA SER A 101 -0.30 -4.52 10.58
C SER A 101 -1.22 -4.89 9.42
N ILE A 102 -0.86 -4.54 8.18
CA ILE A 102 -1.60 -4.93 6.98
C ILE A 102 -1.64 -6.46 6.84
N LYS A 103 -0.56 -7.16 7.15
CA LYS A 103 -0.57 -8.64 7.16
C LYS A 103 -1.57 -9.20 8.17
N ALA A 104 -1.67 -8.59 9.36
CA ALA A 104 -2.68 -8.97 10.34
C ALA A 104 -4.12 -8.74 9.83
N GLU A 105 -4.35 -7.67 9.08
CA GLU A 105 -5.64 -7.43 8.40
C GLU A 105 -5.90 -8.49 7.31
N ILE A 106 -4.90 -8.85 6.49
CA ILE A 106 -5.04 -9.84 5.40
C ILE A 106 -5.53 -11.18 5.93
N ILE A 107 -4.94 -11.70 7.00
CA ILE A 107 -5.31 -13.03 7.55
C ILE A 107 -6.72 -13.10 8.12
N THR A 108 -7.37 -11.96 8.36
CA THR A 108 -8.78 -11.90 8.78
C THR A 108 -9.75 -11.90 7.60
N CYS A 109 -9.26 -11.68 6.38
CA CYS A 109 -10.09 -11.65 5.18
C CYS A 109 -10.44 -13.05 4.69
N THR A 110 -11.59 -13.17 4.05
CA THR A 110 -11.97 -14.36 3.29
C THR A 110 -11.92 -14.05 1.79
N LYS A 111 -11.68 -15.06 0.97
CA LYS A 111 -11.47 -14.90 -0.47
C LYS A 111 -12.64 -14.21 -1.19
N ASP A 112 -13.85 -14.45 -0.72
CA ASP A 112 -15.07 -13.93 -1.33
C ASP A 112 -15.55 -12.60 -0.73
N ASP A 113 -14.89 -12.12 0.34
CA ASP A 113 -15.23 -10.83 0.95
C ASP A 113 -14.66 -9.66 0.14
N THR A 114 -15.53 -9.03 -0.63
CA THR A 114 -15.19 -7.84 -1.42
C THR A 114 -15.39 -6.53 -0.65
N HIS A 115 -15.90 -6.59 0.59
CA HIS A 115 -16.24 -5.43 1.43
C HIS A 115 -15.30 -5.24 2.63
N ASN A 116 -14.17 -5.97 2.67
CA ASN A 116 -13.19 -5.81 3.72
C ASN A 116 -12.39 -4.48 3.59
N ILE A 117 -11.68 -4.14 4.66
CA ILE A 117 -10.93 -2.87 4.78
C ILE A 117 -9.88 -2.68 3.68
N LEU A 118 -9.21 -3.76 3.23
CA LEU A 118 -8.19 -3.69 2.18
C LEU A 118 -8.82 -3.42 0.81
N LYS A 119 -9.97 -4.02 0.51
CA LYS A 119 -10.68 -3.79 -0.76
C LYS A 119 -11.26 -2.39 -0.88
N ASN A 120 -11.59 -1.76 0.24
CA ASN A 120 -12.17 -0.41 0.26
C ASN A 120 -11.13 0.70 0.48
N SER A 121 -9.86 0.35 0.71
CA SER A 121 -8.76 1.33 0.83
C SER A 121 -8.44 2.00 -0.52
N PRO A 122 -8.00 3.27 -0.51
CA PRO A 122 -7.77 4.11 0.65
C PRO A 122 -9.05 4.85 1.11
N HIS A 123 -9.08 5.26 2.38
CA HIS A 123 -10.22 5.95 2.99
C HIS A 123 -9.97 7.46 3.07
N THR A 124 -10.75 8.25 2.32
CA THR A 124 -10.67 9.71 2.36
C THR A 124 -11.38 10.27 3.60
N LEU A 125 -11.08 11.52 3.95
CA LEU A 125 -11.79 12.22 5.02
C LEU A 125 -13.30 12.30 4.72
N GLU A 126 -13.68 12.54 3.46
CA GLU A 126 -15.08 12.57 3.02
C GLU A 126 -15.78 11.24 3.30
N THR A 127 -15.15 10.11 2.92
CA THR A 127 -15.69 8.78 3.20
C THR A 127 -15.91 8.55 4.69
N LEU A 128 -14.96 8.96 5.53
CA LEU A 128 -15.01 8.74 6.98
C LEU A 128 -16.00 9.63 7.71
N THR A 129 -16.30 10.81 7.17
CA THR A 129 -17.26 11.76 7.75
C THR A 129 -18.67 11.62 7.18
N SER A 130 -18.86 10.77 6.17
CA SER A 130 -20.17 10.48 5.60
C SER A 130 -21.16 10.01 6.66
N GLU A 131 -22.44 10.39 6.54
CA GLU A 131 -23.50 9.92 7.44
C GLU A 131 -23.70 8.40 7.36
N VAL A 132 -23.50 7.83 6.16
CA VAL A 132 -23.68 6.40 5.89
C VAL A 132 -22.33 5.68 6.02
N TRP A 133 -22.29 4.60 6.81
CA TRP A 133 -21.14 3.73 6.95
C TRP A 133 -21.57 2.26 6.84
N ASN A 134 -21.48 1.73 5.64
CA ASN A 134 -21.93 0.36 5.32
C ASN A 134 -20.77 -0.65 5.29
N HIS A 135 -19.79 -0.49 6.19
CA HIS A 135 -18.66 -1.38 6.32
C HIS A 135 -18.75 -2.22 7.59
N ASN A 136 -18.18 -3.43 7.54
CA ASN A 136 -18.11 -4.36 8.67
C ASN A 136 -16.93 -4.06 9.63
N TYR A 137 -16.20 -2.97 9.41
CA TYR A 137 -15.12 -2.44 10.25
C TYR A 137 -15.43 -1.00 10.64
N SER A 138 -14.80 -0.52 11.73
CA SER A 138 -15.06 0.82 12.25
C SER A 138 -14.33 1.91 11.46
N ARG A 139 -14.84 3.16 11.56
CA ARG A 139 -14.14 4.34 11.04
C ARG A 139 -12.76 4.52 11.66
N LYS A 140 -12.60 4.12 12.93
CA LYS A 140 -11.29 4.20 13.61
C LYS A 140 -10.29 3.23 13.02
N GLU A 141 -10.67 1.98 12.76
CA GLU A 141 -9.81 0.99 12.08
C GLU A 141 -9.45 1.43 10.67
N ALA A 142 -10.38 2.06 9.94
CA ALA A 142 -10.11 2.61 8.63
C ALA A 142 -9.08 3.75 8.66
N ALA A 143 -9.26 4.71 9.57
CA ALA A 143 -8.47 5.94 9.65
C ALA A 143 -7.16 5.79 10.42
N TYR A 144 -7.18 5.07 11.53
CA TYR A 144 -6.11 5.06 12.53
C TYR A 144 -5.72 3.63 12.93
N PRO A 145 -5.29 2.80 11.97
CA PRO A 145 -4.92 1.41 12.27
C PRO A 145 -3.69 1.29 13.19
N LEU A 146 -2.84 2.31 13.27
CA LEU A 146 -1.73 2.41 14.21
C LEU A 146 -1.76 3.76 14.94
N SER A 147 -1.28 3.77 16.18
CA SER A 147 -1.38 4.93 17.09
C SER A 147 -0.69 6.20 16.58
N TYR A 148 0.40 6.09 15.82
CA TYR A 148 1.09 7.27 15.29
C TYR A 148 0.21 8.08 14.32
N LEU A 149 -0.79 7.46 13.71
CA LEU A 149 -1.71 8.13 12.78
C LEU A 149 -2.68 9.07 13.50
N GLU A 150 -2.92 8.92 14.79
CA GLU A 150 -3.80 9.82 15.54
C GLU A 150 -3.25 11.24 15.62
N SER A 151 -1.91 11.39 15.60
CA SER A 151 -1.23 12.69 15.66
C SER A 151 -0.64 13.14 14.33
N ASN A 152 -0.46 12.24 13.37
CA ASN A 152 0.27 12.52 12.14
C ASN A 152 -0.38 11.84 10.92
N LYS A 153 -1.68 12.06 10.72
CA LYS A 153 -2.44 11.51 9.59
C LYS A 153 -2.27 12.34 8.33
N PHE A 154 -1.84 11.71 7.27
CA PHE A 154 -1.97 12.22 5.90
C PHE A 154 -3.24 11.62 5.27
N TRP A 155 -4.18 12.48 4.88
CA TRP A 155 -5.45 12.03 4.32
C TRP A 155 -5.33 11.74 2.82
N PRO A 156 -5.74 10.56 2.35
CA PRO A 156 -5.89 10.30 0.93
C PRO A 156 -6.87 11.30 0.30
N THR A 157 -6.55 11.78 -0.89
CA THR A 157 -7.40 12.76 -1.61
C THR A 157 -8.49 12.11 -2.44
N VAL A 158 -8.30 10.84 -2.83
CA VAL A 158 -9.24 10.07 -3.62
C VAL A 158 -9.41 8.66 -3.05
N THR A 159 -10.59 8.10 -3.21
CA THR A 159 -10.86 6.68 -2.94
C THR A 159 -10.31 5.80 -4.07
N ARG A 160 -10.62 4.50 -4.05
CA ARG A 160 -10.22 3.60 -5.13
C ARG A 160 -10.91 4.00 -6.44
N ILE A 161 -10.10 4.18 -7.47
CA ILE A 161 -10.57 4.44 -8.84
C ILE A 161 -10.62 3.14 -9.64
N ASP A 162 -11.44 3.12 -10.69
CA ASP A 162 -11.46 2.02 -11.67
C ASP A 162 -10.34 2.24 -12.70
N ASP A 163 -9.16 1.75 -12.39
CA ASP A 163 -7.98 1.86 -13.26
C ASP A 163 -8.24 1.20 -14.63
N ALA A 164 -8.94 0.06 -14.65
CA ALA A 164 -9.23 -0.67 -15.88
C ALA A 164 -10.20 0.10 -16.79
N PHE A 165 -11.16 0.81 -16.21
CA PHE A 165 -12.02 1.71 -16.98
C PHE A 165 -11.22 2.88 -17.53
N GLY A 166 -10.38 3.52 -16.71
CA GLY A 166 -9.53 4.64 -17.13
C GLY A 166 -8.61 4.27 -18.29
N ASP A 167 -7.95 3.12 -18.22
CA ASP A 167 -7.05 2.63 -19.27
C ASP A 167 -7.75 2.35 -20.60
N ARG A 168 -9.02 1.98 -20.56
CA ARG A 168 -9.83 1.71 -21.76
C ARG A 168 -10.52 2.96 -22.30
N ASN A 169 -10.60 4.02 -21.53
CA ASN A 169 -11.32 5.25 -21.85
C ASN A 169 -10.39 6.46 -21.71
N LEU A 170 -9.38 6.52 -22.57
CA LEU A 170 -8.34 7.56 -22.56
C LEU A 170 -8.82 8.96 -22.98
N ILE A 171 -10.02 9.06 -23.51
CA ILE A 171 -10.60 10.33 -23.96
C ILE A 171 -11.44 10.89 -22.81
N CYS A 172 -11.20 12.14 -22.42
CA CYS A 172 -12.08 12.85 -21.50
C CYS A 172 -13.47 13.01 -22.14
N THR A 173 -14.48 12.44 -21.46
CA THR A 173 -15.89 12.55 -21.87
C THR A 173 -16.61 13.66 -21.11
N CYS A 174 -15.90 14.72 -20.71
CA CYS A 174 -16.55 15.89 -20.13
C CYS A 174 -17.59 16.43 -21.09
N ASN A 175 -18.78 16.73 -20.56
CA ASN A 175 -19.81 17.39 -21.35
C ASN A 175 -19.31 18.73 -21.88
N PRO A 176 -19.83 19.20 -23.02
CA PRO A 176 -19.56 20.53 -23.50
C PRO A 176 -19.87 21.58 -22.42
N ILE A 177 -19.10 22.68 -22.40
CA ILE A 177 -19.23 23.72 -21.37
C ILE A 177 -20.63 24.32 -21.32
N GLU A 178 -21.33 24.29 -22.44
CA GLU A 178 -22.71 24.77 -22.60
C GLU A 178 -23.71 23.99 -21.72
N ASP A 179 -23.42 22.73 -21.40
CA ASP A 179 -24.28 21.90 -20.55
C ASP A 179 -24.17 22.30 -19.08
N TYR A 180 -23.04 22.90 -18.66
CA TYR A 180 -22.82 23.39 -17.30
C TYR A 180 -23.32 24.84 -17.07
N ILE A 181 -23.56 25.59 -18.15
CA ILE A 181 -24.03 26.99 -18.04
C ILE A 181 -25.56 27.05 -17.87
N LYS A 182 -26.27 25.96 -18.18
CA LYS A 182 -27.74 25.90 -18.17
C LYS A 182 -28.33 25.39 -16.84
N SER A 183 -27.49 25.13 -15.86
CA SER A 183 -27.90 24.76 -14.51
C SER A 183 -27.66 25.93 -13.54
#